data_a24784b9c0a9080c9e22d0c9195bd931
#
_entry.id   a24784b9c0a9080c9e22d0c9195bd931
#
_cell.length_a   1.000
_cell.length_b   1.000
_cell.length_c   1.000
_cell.angle_alpha   90.00
_cell.angle_beta   90.00
_cell.angle_gamma   90.00
#
_symmetry.space_group_name_H-M   'P 1'
#
loop_
_entity.id
_entity.type
_entity.pdbx_description
1 polymer ?
#
loop_
_entity_poly.entity_id
_entity_poly.type
_entity_poly.pdbx_seq_one_letter_code
_entity_poly.pdbx_strand_id
1 'polypeptide(L)'
;MASMASTRPGVQERILLHLRDYVDYAEKVEVPFAISQMGIANAVSIARSNVPRAISGMKESGHLIERQAHVTGVSRKRKAYFLTTEGVSLADSIWDKACEQPVRLIHSDGRAENLDLQTALEKTELPLRHVDILRYLDDSGTLDLSTLSPDLIERDLSKHIEKQLVNSLNDLPRLRRFFGRDDEITKMANILESESTTLLVPGIAGIGKTALAAKLLERFTHRRN
;
A
#
# COMPACT_ATOMS: atom_id res chain seq x y z
N MET A 1 18.92 -26.20 -24.97
CA MET A 1 19.03 -25.10 -24.01
C MET A 1 17.61 -24.61 -23.75
N ALA A 2 17.00 -25.05 -22.67
CA ALA A 2 15.68 -24.57 -22.27
C ALA A 2 15.85 -23.10 -21.83
N SER A 3 15.15 -22.19 -22.47
CA SER A 3 15.01 -20.81 -22.04
C SER A 3 14.47 -20.85 -20.62
N MET A 4 15.26 -20.42 -19.64
CA MET A 4 14.76 -20.18 -18.27
C MET A 4 13.68 -19.11 -18.40
N ALA A 5 12.43 -19.51 -18.21
CA ALA A 5 11.33 -18.56 -18.11
C ALA A 5 11.66 -17.60 -16.98
N SER A 6 11.47 -16.31 -17.20
CA SER A 6 11.73 -15.29 -16.19
C SER A 6 10.97 -15.66 -14.91
N THR A 7 11.70 -15.86 -13.82
CA THR A 7 11.16 -16.24 -12.49
C THR A 7 10.29 -15.12 -11.90
N ARG A 8 10.37 -13.91 -12.47
CA ARG A 8 9.65 -12.74 -11.99
C ARG A 8 8.29 -12.59 -12.67
N PRO A 9 7.19 -12.54 -11.89
CA PRO A 9 5.86 -12.34 -12.45
C PRO A 9 5.75 -11.05 -13.27
N GLY A 10 5.01 -11.14 -14.37
CA GLY A 10 4.72 -10.01 -15.25
C GLY A 10 3.96 -8.88 -14.53
N VAL A 11 3.86 -7.72 -15.16
CA VAL A 11 3.18 -6.54 -14.56
C VAL A 11 1.72 -6.87 -14.20
N GLN A 12 0.99 -7.57 -15.06
CA GLN A 12 -0.41 -7.93 -14.80
C GLN A 12 -0.52 -8.92 -13.62
N GLU A 13 0.35 -9.90 -13.55
CA GLU A 13 0.40 -10.86 -12.44
C GLU A 13 0.70 -10.17 -11.12
N ARG A 14 1.65 -9.23 -11.09
CA ARG A 14 1.94 -8.43 -9.89
C ARG A 14 0.76 -7.55 -9.47
N ILE A 15 -0.01 -7.02 -10.42
CA ILE A 15 -1.24 -6.27 -10.11
C ILE A 15 -2.28 -7.19 -9.48
N LEU A 16 -2.49 -8.39 -10.02
CA LEU A 16 -3.43 -9.38 -9.46
C LEU A 16 -3.03 -9.77 -8.03
N LEU A 17 -1.76 -10.10 -7.82
CA LEU A 17 -1.22 -10.43 -6.49
C LEU A 17 -1.35 -9.27 -5.50
N HIS A 18 -1.11 -8.04 -5.95
CA HIS A 18 -1.30 -6.85 -5.11
C HIS A 18 -2.77 -6.66 -4.71
N LEU A 19 -3.70 -6.79 -5.65
CA LEU A 19 -5.13 -6.60 -5.39
C LEU A 19 -5.74 -7.72 -4.55
N ARG A 20 -5.14 -8.90 -4.56
CA ARG A 20 -5.57 -10.04 -3.74
C ARG A 20 -5.58 -9.71 -2.24
N ASP A 21 -4.62 -8.92 -1.76
CA ASP A 21 -4.54 -8.48 -0.35
C ASP A 21 -5.70 -7.56 0.05
N TYR A 22 -6.53 -7.13 -0.91
CA TYR A 22 -7.61 -6.17 -0.69
C TYR A 22 -9.00 -6.69 -1.07
N VAL A 23 -9.19 -8.00 -1.18
CA VAL A 23 -10.48 -8.60 -1.59
C VAL A 23 -11.61 -8.24 -0.63
N ASP A 24 -11.33 -8.09 0.67
CA ASP A 24 -12.29 -7.73 1.71
C ASP A 24 -12.86 -6.30 1.56
N TYR A 25 -12.30 -5.51 0.65
CA TYR A 25 -12.78 -4.15 0.36
C TYR A 25 -13.78 -4.09 -0.81
N ALA A 26 -14.09 -5.23 -1.43
CA ALA A 26 -14.98 -5.27 -2.59
C ALA A 26 -16.37 -4.65 -2.31
N GLU A 27 -16.92 -4.88 -1.12
CA GLU A 27 -18.24 -4.37 -0.72
C GLU A 27 -18.16 -3.08 0.13
N LYS A 28 -16.96 -2.57 0.44
CA LYS A 28 -16.82 -1.40 1.30
C LYS A 28 -17.01 -0.11 0.52
N VAL A 29 -17.61 0.89 1.18
CA VAL A 29 -17.85 2.24 0.63
C VAL A 29 -16.55 3.03 0.59
N GLU A 30 -15.74 2.90 1.62
CA GLU A 30 -14.41 3.51 1.70
C GLU A 30 -13.35 2.44 1.52
N VAL A 31 -12.36 2.75 0.69
CA VAL A 31 -11.34 1.79 0.28
C VAL A 31 -9.94 2.37 0.43
N PRO A 32 -8.91 1.55 0.66
CA PRO A 32 -7.54 2.02 0.80
C PRO A 32 -7.01 2.62 -0.52
N PHE A 33 -6.09 3.58 -0.38
CA PHE A 33 -5.41 4.20 -1.52
C PHE A 33 -4.69 3.17 -2.41
N ALA A 34 -4.23 2.08 -1.82
CA ALA A 34 -3.49 1.02 -2.48
C ALA A 34 -4.18 0.44 -3.73
N ILE A 35 -5.52 0.36 -3.73
CA ILE A 35 -6.30 -0.15 -4.86
C ILE A 35 -6.75 0.93 -5.86
N SER A 36 -6.29 2.17 -5.68
CA SER A 36 -6.43 3.23 -6.69
C SER A 36 -5.38 3.09 -7.80
N GLN A 37 -5.57 3.77 -8.92
CA GLN A 37 -4.61 3.77 -10.02
C GLN A 37 -3.19 4.15 -9.58
N MET A 38 -3.05 5.14 -8.69
CA MET A 38 -1.76 5.57 -8.17
C MET A 38 -1.19 4.56 -7.17
N GLY A 39 -2.04 3.99 -6.30
CA GLY A 39 -1.62 2.97 -5.34
C GLY A 39 -1.08 1.72 -6.04
N ILE A 40 -1.77 1.25 -7.07
CA ILE A 40 -1.31 0.13 -7.91
C ILE A 40 0.03 0.47 -8.56
N ALA A 41 0.16 1.65 -9.18
CA ALA A 41 1.41 2.09 -9.81
C ALA A 41 2.60 2.03 -8.84
N ASN A 42 2.39 2.51 -7.61
CA ASN A 42 3.40 2.49 -6.56
C ASN A 42 3.73 1.06 -6.12
N ALA A 43 2.71 0.23 -5.89
CA ALA A 43 2.88 -1.14 -5.39
C ALA A 43 3.67 -2.02 -6.36
N VAL A 44 3.37 -1.94 -7.67
CA VAL A 44 4.03 -2.77 -8.67
C VAL A 44 5.19 -2.08 -9.39
N SER A 45 5.58 -0.87 -8.94
CA SER A 45 6.71 -0.09 -9.44
C SER A 45 6.66 0.19 -10.95
N ILE A 46 5.51 0.69 -11.44
CA ILE A 46 5.32 1.13 -12.82
C ILE A 46 4.89 2.60 -12.87
N ALA A 47 5.08 3.24 -14.02
CA ALA A 47 4.54 4.58 -14.23
C ALA A 47 3.00 4.55 -14.17
N ARG A 48 2.39 5.56 -13.52
CA ARG A 48 0.93 5.68 -13.42
C ARG A 48 0.23 5.61 -14.78
N SER A 49 0.83 6.18 -15.81
CA SER A 49 0.31 6.19 -17.19
C SER A 49 0.18 4.77 -17.79
N ASN A 50 0.95 3.80 -17.27
CA ASN A 50 0.93 2.43 -17.76
C ASN A 50 -0.16 1.57 -17.09
N VAL A 51 -0.68 2.00 -15.93
CA VAL A 51 -1.70 1.25 -15.19
C VAL A 51 -2.98 1.01 -16.01
N PRO A 52 -3.58 2.01 -16.70
CA PRO A 52 -4.78 1.78 -17.50
C PRO A 52 -4.59 0.72 -18.57
N ARG A 53 -3.43 0.73 -19.25
CA ARG A 53 -3.10 -0.26 -20.28
C ARG A 53 -2.93 -1.68 -19.71
N ALA A 54 -2.26 -1.80 -18.55
CA ALA A 54 -2.08 -3.09 -17.89
C ALA A 54 -3.42 -3.66 -17.38
N ILE A 55 -4.32 -2.80 -16.91
CA ILE A 55 -5.63 -3.18 -16.35
C ILE A 55 -6.66 -3.51 -17.44
N SER A 56 -6.59 -2.87 -18.62
CA SER A 56 -7.60 -3.04 -19.69
C SER A 56 -7.82 -4.50 -20.05
N GLY A 57 -6.74 -5.23 -20.34
CA GLY A 57 -6.85 -6.64 -20.68
C GLY A 57 -7.43 -7.52 -19.58
N MET A 58 -7.14 -7.22 -18.30
CA MET A 58 -7.70 -7.94 -17.16
C MET A 58 -9.19 -7.64 -16.94
N LYS A 59 -9.65 -6.42 -17.26
CA LYS A 59 -11.07 -6.07 -17.27
C LYS A 59 -11.82 -6.80 -18.39
N GLU A 60 -11.24 -6.82 -19.60
CA GLU A 60 -11.81 -7.50 -20.77
C GLU A 60 -11.91 -9.01 -20.54
N SER A 61 -10.95 -9.59 -19.82
CA SER A 61 -10.95 -11.03 -19.43
C SER A 61 -11.85 -11.32 -18.22
N GLY A 62 -12.50 -10.33 -17.63
CA GLY A 62 -13.39 -10.52 -16.49
C GLY A 62 -12.69 -10.75 -15.14
N HIS A 63 -11.38 -10.62 -15.05
CA HIS A 63 -10.64 -10.85 -13.80
C HIS A 63 -10.68 -9.64 -12.84
N LEU A 64 -11.05 -8.45 -13.35
CA LEU A 64 -10.98 -7.21 -12.61
C LEU A 64 -12.16 -6.30 -12.94
N ILE A 65 -12.71 -5.65 -11.90
CA ILE A 65 -13.74 -4.62 -12.05
C ILE A 65 -13.21 -3.27 -11.59
N GLU A 66 -13.74 -2.19 -12.18
CA GLU A 66 -13.46 -0.81 -11.83
C GLU A 66 -14.73 -0.15 -11.30
N ARG A 67 -14.65 0.54 -10.17
CA ARG A 67 -15.73 1.40 -9.70
C ARG A 67 -15.21 2.71 -9.13
N GLN A 68 -16.09 3.71 -9.03
CA GLN A 68 -15.81 4.94 -8.30
C GLN A 68 -16.05 4.72 -6.82
N ALA A 69 -15.01 4.89 -6.00
CA ALA A 69 -15.06 4.68 -4.55
C ALA A 69 -14.50 5.89 -3.80
N HIS A 70 -14.88 6.03 -2.54
CA HIS A 70 -14.21 6.92 -1.61
C HIS A 70 -12.90 6.27 -1.21
N VAL A 71 -11.79 6.91 -1.58
CA VAL A 71 -10.45 6.43 -1.25
C VAL A 71 -9.99 7.13 0.02
N THR A 72 -9.55 6.36 1.01
CA THR A 72 -9.04 6.90 2.29
C THR A 72 -8.00 7.98 2.03
N GLY A 73 -8.18 9.12 2.70
CA GLY A 73 -7.30 10.26 2.56
C GLY A 73 -7.50 11.10 1.30
N VAL A 74 -8.56 10.88 0.50
CA VAL A 74 -8.86 11.66 -0.70
C VAL A 74 -10.30 12.17 -0.65
N SER A 75 -10.48 13.49 -0.79
CA SER A 75 -11.79 14.14 -0.68
C SER A 75 -12.78 13.79 -1.80
N ARG A 76 -12.27 13.38 -2.97
CA ARG A 76 -13.09 13.05 -4.14
C ARG A 76 -13.04 11.55 -4.44
N LYS A 77 -14.16 11.01 -4.92
CA LYS A 77 -14.18 9.63 -5.44
C LYS A 77 -13.12 9.44 -6.50
N ARG A 78 -12.46 8.30 -6.46
CA ARG A 78 -11.44 7.87 -7.42
C ARG A 78 -11.81 6.52 -8.00
N LYS A 79 -11.25 6.21 -9.16
CA LYS A 79 -11.26 4.87 -9.70
C LYS A 79 -10.51 3.93 -8.77
N ALA A 80 -11.18 2.91 -8.32
CA ALA A 80 -10.64 1.81 -7.53
C ALA A 80 -10.88 0.49 -8.27
N TYR A 81 -9.99 -0.45 -8.09
CA TYR A 81 -9.93 -1.69 -8.84
C TYR A 81 -10.02 -2.88 -7.88
N PHE A 82 -10.87 -3.83 -8.24
CA PHE A 82 -11.19 -4.98 -7.40
C PHE A 82 -11.11 -6.25 -8.24
N LEU A 83 -10.64 -7.34 -7.62
CA LEU A 83 -10.70 -8.65 -8.27
C LEU A 83 -12.13 -9.17 -8.29
N THR A 84 -12.47 -9.89 -9.35
CA THR A 84 -13.63 -10.77 -9.41
C THR A 84 -13.28 -12.11 -8.75
N THR A 85 -14.23 -13.02 -8.60
CA THR A 85 -13.99 -14.38 -8.11
C THR A 85 -12.95 -15.09 -9.00
N GLU A 86 -13.07 -14.94 -10.31
CA GLU A 86 -12.13 -15.48 -11.29
C GLU A 86 -10.74 -14.82 -11.16
N GLY A 87 -10.72 -13.51 -10.89
CA GLY A 87 -9.48 -12.77 -10.64
C GLY A 87 -8.77 -13.23 -9.37
N VAL A 88 -9.50 -13.52 -8.29
CA VAL A 88 -8.95 -14.10 -7.05
C VAL A 88 -8.36 -15.47 -7.33
N SER A 89 -9.12 -16.37 -7.98
CA SER A 89 -8.64 -17.72 -8.31
C SER A 89 -7.39 -17.68 -9.19
N LEU A 90 -7.33 -16.73 -10.13
CA LEU A 90 -6.13 -16.54 -10.97
C LEU A 90 -4.94 -16.05 -10.15
N ALA A 91 -5.14 -15.07 -9.24
CA ALA A 91 -4.10 -14.56 -8.36
C ALA A 91 -3.55 -15.67 -7.44
N ASP A 92 -4.42 -16.51 -6.87
CA ASP A 92 -4.02 -17.65 -6.06
C ASP A 92 -3.19 -18.64 -6.87
N SER A 93 -3.62 -19.00 -8.09
CA SER A 93 -2.85 -19.89 -8.99
C SER A 93 -1.47 -19.31 -9.36
N ILE A 94 -1.37 -17.99 -9.55
CA ILE A 94 -0.09 -17.31 -9.81
C ILE A 94 0.82 -17.41 -8.60
N TRP A 95 0.27 -17.22 -7.40
CA TRP A 95 1.01 -17.30 -6.15
C TRP A 95 1.51 -18.72 -5.89
N ASP A 96 0.64 -19.72 -6.02
CA ASP A 96 1.00 -21.13 -5.84
C ASP A 96 2.16 -21.54 -6.76
N LYS A 97 2.09 -21.14 -8.04
CA LYS A 97 3.18 -21.37 -9.00
C LYS A 97 4.46 -20.63 -8.62
N ALA A 98 4.36 -19.41 -8.07
CA ALA A 98 5.53 -18.68 -7.61
C ALA A 98 6.15 -19.36 -6.38
N CYS A 99 5.35 -19.90 -5.47
CA CYS A 99 5.80 -20.63 -4.29
C CYS A 99 6.62 -21.88 -4.60
N GLU A 100 6.33 -22.55 -5.73
CA GLU A 100 7.06 -23.74 -6.20
C GLU A 100 8.39 -23.41 -6.90
N GLN A 101 8.64 -22.12 -7.20
CA GLN A 101 9.86 -21.74 -7.93
C GLN A 101 11.10 -21.87 -7.03
N PRO A 102 12.22 -22.39 -7.60
CA PRO A 102 13.47 -22.41 -6.87
C PRO A 102 14.00 -20.99 -6.65
N VAL A 103 14.33 -20.67 -5.41
CA VAL A 103 14.90 -19.41 -4.97
C VAL A 103 16.22 -19.65 -4.27
N ARG A 104 17.20 -18.82 -4.57
CA ARG A 104 18.47 -18.77 -3.83
C ARG A 104 18.33 -17.78 -2.69
N LEU A 105 18.15 -18.30 -1.48
CA LEU A 105 18.10 -17.50 -0.26
C LEU A 105 19.52 -17.22 0.24
N ILE A 106 19.90 -15.95 0.38
CA ILE A 106 21.13 -15.52 1.02
C ILE A 106 20.76 -14.94 2.40
N HIS A 107 21.24 -15.58 3.45
CA HIS A 107 21.04 -15.17 4.83
C HIS A 107 21.86 -13.93 5.19
N SER A 108 21.51 -13.27 6.30
CA SER A 108 22.25 -12.11 6.82
C SER A 108 23.71 -12.41 7.18
N ASP A 109 24.05 -13.67 7.45
CA ASP A 109 25.41 -14.14 7.71
C ASP A 109 26.19 -14.57 6.44
N GLY A 110 25.60 -14.37 5.25
CA GLY A 110 26.17 -14.69 3.95
C GLY A 110 26.04 -16.15 3.52
N ARG A 111 25.44 -17.03 4.33
CA ARG A 111 25.12 -18.40 3.89
C ARG A 111 24.06 -18.37 2.79
N ALA A 112 24.23 -19.23 1.78
CA ALA A 112 23.28 -19.36 0.68
C ALA A 112 22.66 -20.75 0.69
N GLU A 113 21.33 -20.81 0.52
CA GLU A 113 20.56 -22.04 0.37
C GLU A 113 19.71 -21.96 -0.90
N ASN A 114 19.51 -23.10 -1.55
CA ASN A 114 18.53 -23.21 -2.66
C ASN A 114 17.28 -23.90 -2.09
N LEU A 115 16.15 -23.21 -2.15
CA LEU A 115 14.87 -23.62 -1.56
C LEU A 115 13.77 -23.28 -2.58
N ASP A 116 12.58 -23.79 -2.40
CA ASP A 116 11.40 -23.19 -3.00
C ASP A 116 11.04 -21.87 -2.29
N LEU A 117 10.30 -21.01 -2.99
CA LEU A 117 9.94 -19.69 -2.45
C LEU A 117 9.13 -19.81 -1.16
N GLN A 118 8.22 -20.79 -1.06
CA GLN A 118 7.42 -20.98 0.15
C GLN A 118 8.30 -21.28 1.37
N THR A 119 9.21 -22.24 1.25
CA THR A 119 10.17 -22.57 2.31
C THR A 119 11.08 -21.41 2.65
N ALA A 120 11.51 -20.63 1.64
CA ALA A 120 12.30 -19.42 1.86
C ALA A 120 11.52 -18.38 2.69
N LEU A 121 10.23 -18.22 2.44
CA LEU A 121 9.36 -17.30 3.18
C LEU A 121 9.11 -17.74 4.62
N GLU A 122 8.90 -19.02 4.85
CA GLU A 122 8.73 -19.58 6.19
C GLU A 122 9.98 -19.39 7.06
N LYS A 123 11.17 -19.38 6.42
CA LYS A 123 12.45 -19.11 7.10
C LYS A 123 12.73 -17.62 7.32
N THR A 124 12.03 -16.74 6.61
CA THR A 124 12.16 -15.31 6.78
C THR A 124 11.13 -14.82 7.79
N GLU A 125 11.56 -14.27 8.92
CA GLU A 125 10.65 -13.62 9.89
C GLU A 125 10.18 -12.23 9.43
N LEU A 126 10.31 -11.91 8.14
CA LEU A 126 10.01 -10.59 7.61
C LEU A 126 8.51 -10.47 7.33
N PRO A 127 7.81 -9.43 7.81
CA PRO A 127 6.39 -9.19 7.54
C PRO A 127 6.17 -8.65 6.12
N LEU A 128 6.57 -9.44 5.11
CA LEU A 128 6.46 -9.06 3.70
C LEU A 128 5.14 -9.55 3.12
N ARG A 129 4.47 -8.67 2.35
CA ARG A 129 3.33 -9.05 1.52
C ARG A 129 3.82 -9.79 0.26
N HIS A 130 2.95 -10.59 -0.35
CA HIS A 130 3.25 -11.35 -1.57
C HIS A 130 3.93 -10.50 -2.67
N VAL A 131 3.39 -9.30 -2.93
CA VAL A 131 3.93 -8.39 -3.95
C VAL A 131 5.30 -7.80 -3.57
N ASP A 132 5.56 -7.61 -2.27
CA ASP A 132 6.82 -7.04 -1.80
C ASP A 132 7.95 -8.08 -1.91
N ILE A 133 7.66 -9.34 -1.61
CA ILE A 133 8.60 -10.46 -1.79
C ILE A 133 9.08 -10.54 -3.24
N LEU A 134 8.13 -10.51 -4.17
CA LEU A 134 8.45 -10.57 -5.60
C LEU A 134 9.23 -9.34 -6.09
N ARG A 135 9.20 -8.24 -5.37
CA ARG A 135 10.04 -7.05 -5.64
C ARG A 135 11.49 -7.28 -5.25
N TYR A 136 11.72 -8.02 -4.17
CA TYR A 136 13.06 -8.28 -3.63
C TYR A 136 13.74 -9.48 -4.27
N LEU A 137 13.02 -10.31 -5.03
CA LEU A 137 13.63 -11.31 -5.91
C LEU A 137 14.32 -10.60 -7.07
N ASP A 138 15.59 -10.88 -7.26
CA ASP A 138 16.31 -10.43 -8.46
C ASP A 138 15.93 -11.25 -9.70
N ASP A 139 16.44 -10.86 -10.87
CA ASP A 139 16.14 -11.54 -12.13
C ASP A 139 16.71 -12.98 -12.19
N SER A 140 17.60 -13.35 -11.28
CA SER A 140 18.16 -14.71 -11.12
C SER A 140 17.38 -15.59 -10.14
N GLY A 141 16.31 -15.04 -9.50
CA GLY A 141 15.55 -15.71 -8.45
C GLY A 141 16.29 -15.74 -7.11
N THR A 142 17.16 -14.75 -6.84
CA THR A 142 17.85 -14.64 -5.55
C THR A 142 17.09 -13.70 -4.64
N LEU A 143 16.86 -14.14 -3.40
CA LEU A 143 16.37 -13.34 -2.27
C LEU A 143 17.53 -13.11 -1.30
N ASP A 144 18.08 -11.91 -1.31
CA ASP A 144 19.23 -11.56 -0.47
C ASP A 144 18.79 -10.83 0.80
N LEU A 145 18.73 -11.57 1.91
CA LEU A 145 18.35 -11.01 3.22
C LEU A 145 19.44 -10.11 3.83
N SER A 146 20.68 -10.20 3.36
CA SER A 146 21.75 -9.33 3.85
C SER A 146 21.54 -7.87 3.43
N THR A 147 20.82 -7.68 2.33
CA THR A 147 20.44 -6.36 1.81
C THR A 147 19.08 -5.89 2.31
N LEU A 148 18.25 -6.80 2.86
CA LEU A 148 16.92 -6.55 3.39
C LEU A 148 16.98 -6.36 4.91
N SER A 149 17.51 -5.22 5.35
CA SER A 149 17.41 -4.90 6.77
C SER A 149 15.95 -4.59 7.13
N PRO A 150 15.48 -4.94 8.34
CA PRO A 150 14.17 -4.54 8.84
C PRO A 150 13.91 -3.04 8.67
N ASP A 151 14.94 -2.20 8.86
CA ASP A 151 14.88 -0.76 8.67
C ASP A 151 14.59 -0.34 7.22
N LEU A 152 15.07 -1.10 6.22
CA LEU A 152 14.78 -0.81 4.80
C LEU A 152 13.34 -1.14 4.46
N ILE A 153 12.84 -2.26 4.97
CA ILE A 153 11.46 -2.69 4.79
C ILE A 153 10.51 -1.71 5.47
N GLU A 154 10.83 -1.32 6.70
CA GLU A 154 10.06 -0.33 7.46
C GLU A 154 10.11 1.05 6.78
N ARG A 155 11.27 1.48 6.26
CA ARG A 155 11.40 2.70 5.47
C ARG A 155 10.58 2.68 4.19
N ASP A 156 10.56 1.56 3.46
CA ASP A 156 9.77 1.46 2.22
C ASP A 156 8.28 1.40 2.52
N LEU A 157 7.86 0.71 3.57
CA LEU A 157 6.49 0.73 4.08
C LEU A 157 6.12 2.13 4.58
N SER A 158 6.99 2.78 5.34
CA SER A 158 6.78 4.15 5.86
C SER A 158 6.70 5.17 4.74
N LYS A 159 7.55 5.11 3.72
CA LYS A 159 7.46 6.00 2.54
C LYS A 159 6.14 5.86 1.79
N HIS A 160 5.58 4.67 1.73
CA HIS A 160 4.26 4.45 1.13
C HIS A 160 3.15 5.06 2.00
N ILE A 161 3.26 4.90 3.32
CA ILE A 161 2.33 5.50 4.31
C ILE A 161 2.47 7.02 4.33
N GLU A 162 3.68 7.56 4.32
CA GLU A 162 3.93 9.01 4.30
C GLU A 162 3.43 9.66 3.01
N LYS A 163 3.61 9.04 1.84
CA LYS A 163 2.99 9.52 0.59
C LYS A 163 1.47 9.50 0.65
N GLN A 164 0.86 8.55 1.33
CA GLN A 164 -0.58 8.52 1.56
C GLN A 164 -1.02 9.67 2.49
N LEU A 165 -0.31 9.88 3.60
CA LEU A 165 -0.58 10.96 4.56
C LEU A 165 -0.40 12.34 3.94
N VAL A 166 0.67 12.58 3.18
CA VAL A 166 0.92 13.86 2.48
C VAL A 166 -0.16 14.16 1.45
N ASN A 167 -0.65 13.15 0.72
CA ASN A 167 -1.76 13.33 -0.23
C ASN A 167 -3.09 13.66 0.50
N SER A 168 -3.32 13.11 1.67
CA SER A 168 -4.50 13.40 2.50
C SER A 168 -4.46 14.81 3.08
N LEU A 169 -3.27 15.28 3.46
CA LEU A 169 -3.06 16.62 4.01
C LEU A 169 -3.23 17.72 2.95
N ASN A 170 -2.97 17.44 1.69
CA ASN A 170 -3.20 18.37 0.59
C ASN A 170 -4.70 18.63 0.33
N ASP A 171 -5.57 17.76 0.81
CA ASP A 171 -7.03 17.92 0.71
C ASP A 171 -7.64 18.66 1.92
N LEU A 172 -6.83 19.07 2.90
CA LEU A 172 -7.28 19.88 4.03
C LEU A 172 -7.80 21.24 3.55
N PRO A 173 -8.88 21.75 4.13
CA PRO A 173 -9.39 23.08 3.82
C PRO A 173 -8.31 24.13 4.12
N ARG A 174 -7.97 24.96 3.14
CA ARG A 174 -7.05 26.09 3.35
C ARG A 174 -7.71 27.10 4.27
N LEU A 175 -7.19 27.18 5.49
CA LEU A 175 -7.66 28.15 6.49
C LEU A 175 -7.12 29.54 6.13
N ARG A 176 -7.98 30.42 5.61
CA ARG A 176 -7.58 31.81 5.33
C ARG A 176 -7.33 32.60 6.60
N ARG A 177 -8.08 32.34 7.67
CA ARG A 177 -7.94 32.95 9.00
C ARG A 177 -8.40 31.95 10.05
N PHE A 178 -7.60 31.77 11.10
CA PHE A 178 -7.94 30.96 12.26
C PHE A 178 -7.46 31.71 13.49
N PHE A 179 -8.37 32.08 14.37
CA PHE A 179 -8.08 32.86 15.57
C PHE A 179 -8.64 32.18 16.80
N GLY A 180 -7.88 32.23 17.87
CA GLY A 180 -8.25 31.64 19.14
C GLY A 180 -8.18 30.12 19.13
N ARG A 181 -8.63 29.48 20.18
CA ARG A 181 -8.68 28.02 20.39
C ARG A 181 -7.29 27.36 20.48
N ASP A 182 -6.25 28.13 20.80
CA ASP A 182 -4.90 27.59 20.95
C ASP A 182 -4.80 26.60 22.13
N ASP A 183 -5.57 26.83 23.20
CA ASP A 183 -5.68 25.91 24.33
C ASP A 183 -6.34 24.59 23.93
N GLU A 184 -7.39 24.65 23.12
CA GLU A 184 -8.08 23.47 22.61
C GLU A 184 -7.15 22.65 21.68
N ILE A 185 -6.43 23.31 20.76
CA ILE A 185 -5.44 22.68 19.89
C ILE A 185 -4.35 22.00 20.72
N THR A 186 -3.87 22.68 21.76
CA THR A 186 -2.81 22.13 22.63
C THR A 186 -3.31 20.93 23.42
N LYS A 187 -4.53 20.99 23.98
CA LYS A 187 -5.15 19.83 24.64
C LYS A 187 -5.34 18.65 23.70
N MET A 188 -5.83 18.90 22.49
CA MET A 188 -6.04 17.87 21.47
C MET A 188 -4.72 17.26 21.00
N ALA A 189 -3.67 18.08 20.82
CA ALA A 189 -2.34 17.61 20.48
C ALA A 189 -1.78 16.68 21.57
N ASN A 190 -1.90 17.07 22.83
CA ASN A 190 -1.43 16.24 23.95
C ASN A 190 -2.17 14.89 24.04
N ILE A 191 -3.47 14.87 23.73
CA ILE A 191 -4.25 13.62 23.67
C ILE A 191 -3.73 12.71 22.54
N LEU A 192 -3.45 13.25 21.34
CA LEU A 192 -2.94 12.50 20.20
C LEU A 192 -1.47 12.08 20.35
N GLU A 193 -0.69 12.82 21.15
CA GLU A 193 0.70 12.47 21.50
C GLU A 193 0.75 11.41 22.62
N SER A 194 -0.35 11.20 23.34
CA SER A 194 -0.50 10.09 24.27
C SER A 194 -0.84 8.79 23.50
N GLU A 195 -0.99 7.67 24.20
CA GLU A 195 -1.32 6.36 23.59
C GLU A 195 -2.72 6.31 22.93
N SER A 196 -3.46 7.42 22.90
CA SER A 196 -4.79 7.48 22.30
C SER A 196 -4.73 7.60 20.79
N THR A 197 -5.36 6.66 20.08
CA THR A 197 -5.40 6.61 18.60
C THR A 197 -6.61 7.34 18.00
N THR A 198 -7.57 7.75 18.82
CA THR A 198 -8.83 8.34 18.35
C THR A 198 -9.21 9.57 19.19
N LEU A 199 -9.51 10.67 18.49
CA LEU A 199 -9.99 11.91 19.10
C LEU A 199 -11.38 12.25 18.52
N LEU A 200 -12.40 12.31 19.41
CA LEU A 200 -13.74 12.74 19.04
C LEU A 200 -13.93 14.22 19.38
N VAL A 201 -14.30 15.02 18.38
CA VAL A 201 -14.57 16.46 18.53
C VAL A 201 -16.08 16.72 18.37
N PRO A 202 -16.87 16.71 19.48
CA PRO A 202 -18.29 16.99 19.42
C PRO A 202 -18.55 18.49 19.20
N GLY A 203 -19.73 18.83 18.66
CA GLY A 203 -20.17 20.21 18.51
C GLY A 203 -21.23 20.39 17.43
N ILE A 204 -21.97 21.50 17.50
CA ILE A 204 -23.02 21.84 16.54
C ILE A 204 -22.46 22.12 15.14
N ALA A 205 -23.30 22.04 14.12
CA ALA A 205 -22.90 22.37 12.75
C ALA A 205 -22.41 23.82 12.67
N GLY A 206 -21.35 24.08 11.89
CA GLY A 206 -20.80 25.43 11.69
C GLY A 206 -19.83 25.93 12.76
N ILE A 207 -19.66 25.26 13.91
CA ILE A 207 -18.78 25.74 15.00
C ILE A 207 -17.28 25.68 14.68
N GLY A 208 -16.90 25.20 13.50
CA GLY A 208 -15.51 25.17 13.04
C GLY A 208 -14.74 23.90 13.41
N LYS A 209 -15.40 22.74 13.64
CA LYS A 209 -14.73 21.45 13.93
C LYS A 209 -13.70 21.07 12.87
N THR A 210 -14.07 21.20 11.59
CA THR A 210 -13.17 20.88 10.46
C THR A 210 -11.98 21.84 10.42
N ALA A 211 -12.19 23.12 10.70
CA ALA A 211 -11.11 24.12 10.76
C ALA A 211 -10.16 23.83 11.94
N LEU A 212 -10.71 23.45 13.10
CA LEU A 212 -9.93 23.07 14.27
C LEU A 212 -9.07 21.81 13.97
N ALA A 213 -9.67 20.78 13.37
CA ALA A 213 -8.96 19.57 12.97
C ALA A 213 -7.86 19.86 11.95
N ALA A 214 -8.14 20.69 10.93
CA ALA A 214 -7.15 21.09 9.94
C ALA A 214 -5.96 21.82 10.59
N LYS A 215 -6.24 22.75 11.53
CA LYS A 215 -5.20 23.48 12.26
C LYS A 215 -4.36 22.59 13.18
N LEU A 216 -4.99 21.60 13.80
CA LEU A 216 -4.30 20.59 14.60
C LEU A 216 -3.35 19.76 13.73
N LEU A 217 -3.80 19.31 12.55
CA LEU A 217 -2.98 18.53 11.61
C LEU A 217 -1.81 19.34 11.03
N GLU A 218 -2.00 20.64 10.72
CA GLU A 218 -0.89 21.53 10.35
C GLU A 218 0.24 21.52 11.39
N ARG A 219 -0.10 21.52 12.70
CA ARG A 219 0.89 21.50 13.77
C ARG A 219 1.73 20.22 13.78
N PHE A 220 1.14 19.06 13.43
CA PHE A 220 1.86 17.79 13.35
C PHE A 220 2.73 17.68 12.09
N THR A 221 2.34 18.32 10.98
CA THR A 221 3.13 18.32 9.75
C THR A 221 4.38 19.20 9.85
N HIS A 222 4.30 20.34 10.53
CA HIS A 222 5.45 21.24 10.73
C HIS A 222 6.50 20.73 11.74
N ARG A 223 6.19 19.72 12.56
CA ARG A 223 7.16 19.12 13.50
C ARG A 223 8.03 18.03 12.89
N ARG A 224 7.77 17.60 11.64
CA ARG A 224 8.51 16.53 10.95
C ARG A 224 9.53 17.03 9.90
N ASN A 225 9.74 18.33 9.81
CA ASN A 225 10.85 18.96 9.09
C ASN A 225 11.85 19.45 10.17
#